data_4f1a5f282c675130a0e7e1ad06ada26b
#
_entry.id   4f1a5f282c675130a0e7e1ad06ada26b
#
_cell.length_a   1.000
_cell.length_b   1.000
_cell.length_c   1.000
_cell.angle_alpha   90.00
_cell.angle_beta   90.00
_cell.angle_gamma   90.00
#
_symmetry.space_group_name_H-M   'P 1'
#
loop_
_entity.id
_entity.type
_entity.pdbx_description
1 polymer ?
#
loop_
_entity_poly.entity_id
_entity_poly.type
_entity_poly.pdbx_seq_one_letter_code
_entity_poly.pdbx_strand_id
1 'polypeptide(L)'
;MSRASLLRILLSSLSISSSAATASVGNAQTTTPAAGWARAGTQGDFVVTDFTFRSGERLPELRLHYTTIGTPQRDARGIVRNAVMILHGTGGTGRSFLSTAYAGELFAPGKLLDSAKYFIVLPDGIGHGGSSKPSDGLHARFPKYTYDDMVTAQHRLLTEHLKVNHLRLIMGTSMGCMHGWVWGHTYPEFMDGLAPYACVPAQIAGRNRMIRTMAMDAIRSDPAWKGGEYTSTPPGLRAAQMMLYIMSSAPLVQQTQAPTRDKADSVIRAYLDARMATTDANDFLYQFDASRDYDPSPNLSRITAPALFINSADDQVNPPELGMAERYAAMMPRTKFILLPITPETRGHGTHSAPKVWGEYLRAFLTALPQR
;
A
#
# COMPACT_ATOMS: atom_id res chain seq x y z
N MET A 1 71.31 43.35 8.33
CA MET A 1 71.75 42.25 9.27
C MET A 1 70.54 41.65 9.96
N SER A 2 70.43 40.37 9.81
CA SER A 2 69.91 39.34 10.68
C SER A 2 68.42 39.02 10.63
N ARG A 3 68.20 37.94 10.14
CA ARG A 3 67.79 36.55 10.47
C ARG A 3 66.29 36.31 10.38
N ALA A 4 65.96 35.57 9.31
CA ALA A 4 64.71 34.83 9.14
C ALA A 4 64.64 33.66 10.14
N SER A 5 63.45 33.41 10.70
CA SER A 5 63.12 32.15 11.33
C SER A 5 61.91 31.56 10.65
N LEU A 6 62.12 30.44 10.00
CA LEU A 6 61.05 29.62 9.39
C LEU A 6 60.33 28.82 10.50
N LEU A 7 59.02 29.04 10.60
CA LEU A 7 58.16 28.15 11.37
C LEU A 7 57.43 27.20 10.41
N ARG A 8 57.82 25.93 10.45
CA ARG A 8 57.12 24.85 9.72
C ARG A 8 55.86 24.50 10.50
N ILE A 9 54.67 24.73 9.93
CA ILE A 9 53.41 24.22 10.41
C ILE A 9 53.17 22.88 9.69
N LEU A 10 53.15 21.79 10.47
CA LEU A 10 52.68 20.48 10.01
C LEU A 10 51.16 20.52 9.89
N LEU A 11 50.65 20.43 8.70
CA LEU A 11 49.25 20.14 8.42
C LEU A 11 49.03 18.63 8.51
N SER A 12 48.48 18.18 9.61
CA SER A 12 47.88 16.83 9.72
C SER A 12 46.52 16.86 9.03
N SER A 13 46.42 16.19 7.90
CA SER A 13 45.17 15.95 7.18
C SER A 13 44.32 14.93 7.97
N LEU A 14 43.30 15.44 8.67
CA LEU A 14 42.21 14.60 9.18
C LEU A 14 41.27 14.30 7.99
N SER A 15 41.32 13.07 7.52
CA SER A 15 40.34 12.53 6.58
C SER A 15 39.04 12.23 7.35
N ILE A 16 38.07 13.11 7.23
CA ILE A 16 36.69 12.85 7.68
C ILE A 16 36.03 11.99 6.62
N SER A 17 35.95 10.69 6.92
CA SER A 17 35.09 9.76 6.15
C SER A 17 33.63 10.11 6.42
N SER A 18 33.01 10.87 5.55
CA SER A 18 31.57 11.10 5.53
C SER A 18 30.87 9.82 5.05
N SER A 19 30.42 8.99 6.00
CA SER A 19 29.43 7.94 5.70
C SER A 19 28.14 8.60 5.28
N ALA A 20 27.92 8.72 3.98
CA ALA A 20 26.64 9.14 3.43
C ALA A 20 25.61 8.03 3.73
N ALA A 21 24.84 8.19 4.79
CA ALA A 21 23.64 7.43 4.99
C ALA A 21 22.64 7.82 3.87
N THR A 22 22.53 6.96 2.86
CA THR A 22 21.49 7.09 1.82
C THR A 22 20.14 6.87 2.46
N ALA A 23 19.50 7.96 2.89
CA ALA A 23 18.10 7.93 3.28
C ALA A 23 17.26 7.64 2.03
N SER A 24 16.65 6.45 1.97
CA SER A 24 15.78 6.05 0.89
C SER A 24 14.57 6.99 0.79
N VAL A 25 14.31 7.50 -0.39
CA VAL A 25 13.16 8.34 -0.73
C VAL A 25 11.89 7.56 -0.47
N GLY A 26 11.19 7.89 0.61
CA GLY A 26 9.93 7.24 0.99
C GLY A 26 8.75 7.78 0.19
N ASN A 27 8.64 7.39 -1.06
CA ASN A 27 7.39 7.44 -1.79
C ASN A 27 6.88 6.02 -1.99
N ALA A 28 5.61 5.83 -1.68
CA ALA A 28 4.79 4.66 -1.92
C ALA A 28 5.55 3.42 -2.45
N GLN A 29 5.99 2.57 -1.54
CA GLN A 29 6.13 1.14 -1.77
C GLN A 29 7.22 0.64 -2.75
N THR A 30 8.46 1.10 -2.61
CA THR A 30 9.60 0.33 -3.09
C THR A 30 10.67 0.24 -2.00
N THR A 31 10.33 -0.41 -0.88
CA THR A 31 11.34 -0.85 0.07
C THR A 31 11.82 -2.23 -0.38
N THR A 32 13.06 -2.32 -0.83
CA THR A 32 13.71 -3.63 -1.02
C THR A 32 13.66 -4.37 0.30
N PRO A 33 13.09 -5.59 0.36
CA PRO A 33 13.05 -6.35 1.59
C PRO A 33 14.46 -6.56 2.14
N ALA A 34 14.69 -6.31 3.43
CA ALA A 34 15.95 -6.72 4.04
C ALA A 34 16.10 -8.24 3.96
N ALA A 35 17.32 -8.72 3.78
CA ALA A 35 17.61 -10.13 3.45
C ALA A 35 16.96 -11.18 4.40
N GLY A 36 16.67 -10.81 5.66
CA GLY A 36 15.98 -11.67 6.62
C GLY A 36 14.48 -11.81 6.36
N TRP A 37 13.74 -10.70 6.25
CA TRP A 37 12.29 -10.70 6.06
C TRP A 37 11.90 -11.03 4.62
N ALA A 38 12.73 -10.69 3.62
CA ALA A 38 12.50 -11.07 2.22
C ALA A 38 12.37 -12.58 2.01
N ARG A 39 13.01 -13.37 2.87
CA ARG A 39 12.96 -14.84 2.85
C ARG A 39 11.97 -15.40 3.88
N ALA A 40 11.38 -14.55 4.71
CA ALA A 40 10.40 -14.97 5.69
C ALA A 40 9.04 -15.23 5.01
N GLY A 41 8.45 -16.35 5.33
CA GLY A 41 7.13 -16.73 4.84
C GLY A 41 7.16 -17.67 3.65
N THR A 42 6.01 -18.29 3.44
CA THR A 42 5.73 -19.19 2.32
C THR A 42 4.97 -18.43 1.24
N GLN A 43 5.49 -18.44 0.03
CA GLN A 43 4.81 -17.91 -1.14
C GLN A 43 4.02 -19.03 -1.81
N GLY A 44 2.89 -18.68 -2.42
CA GLY A 44 2.07 -19.61 -3.18
C GLY A 44 1.16 -18.89 -4.16
N ASP A 45 0.58 -19.68 -5.04
CA ASP A 45 -0.41 -19.24 -6.01
C ASP A 45 -1.71 -20.01 -5.79
N PHE A 46 -2.83 -19.32 -5.86
CA PHE A 46 -4.17 -19.90 -5.93
C PHE A 46 -4.77 -19.57 -7.28
N VAL A 47 -5.09 -20.59 -8.07
CA VAL A 47 -5.74 -20.43 -9.37
C VAL A 47 -7.24 -20.64 -9.20
N VAL A 48 -7.99 -19.58 -9.49
CA VAL A 48 -9.44 -19.60 -9.56
C VAL A 48 -9.85 -19.88 -11.00
N THR A 49 -10.52 -21.02 -11.23
CA THR A 49 -11.06 -21.34 -12.57
C THR A 49 -12.36 -20.61 -12.83
N ASP A 50 -12.56 -20.19 -14.09
CA ASP A 50 -13.77 -19.51 -14.58
C ASP A 50 -14.21 -18.31 -13.72
N PHE A 51 -13.27 -17.44 -13.35
CA PHE A 51 -13.60 -16.25 -12.57
C PHE A 51 -14.43 -15.26 -13.41
N THR A 52 -15.63 -14.94 -12.92
CA THR A 52 -16.52 -13.96 -13.55
C THR A 52 -16.40 -12.64 -12.79
N PHE A 53 -16.01 -11.58 -13.50
CA PHE A 53 -15.93 -10.22 -12.98
C PHE A 53 -17.30 -9.55 -12.93
N ARG A 54 -17.44 -8.50 -12.12
CA ARG A 54 -18.69 -7.71 -12.05
C ARG A 54 -19.09 -7.08 -13.40
N SER A 55 -18.12 -6.85 -14.27
CA SER A 55 -18.35 -6.42 -15.66
C SER A 55 -19.09 -7.46 -16.51
N GLY A 56 -19.18 -8.72 -16.04
CA GLY A 56 -19.67 -9.87 -16.81
C GLY A 56 -18.59 -10.55 -17.65
N GLU A 57 -17.41 -9.94 -17.76
CA GLU A 57 -16.25 -10.56 -18.42
C GLU A 57 -15.76 -11.76 -17.61
N ARG A 58 -15.11 -12.71 -18.29
CA ARG A 58 -14.62 -13.95 -17.65
C ARG A 58 -13.14 -14.16 -17.94
N LEU A 59 -12.44 -14.71 -16.97
CA LEU A 59 -11.07 -15.18 -17.13
C LEU A 59 -11.06 -16.67 -16.80
N PRO A 60 -10.62 -17.55 -17.74
CA PRO A 60 -10.59 -18.99 -17.53
C PRO A 60 -9.76 -19.38 -16.28
N GLU A 61 -8.65 -18.69 -16.08
CA GLU A 61 -7.78 -18.87 -14.92
C GLU A 61 -7.38 -17.51 -14.35
N LEU A 62 -7.76 -17.23 -13.12
CA LEU A 62 -7.30 -16.08 -12.36
C LEU A 62 -6.32 -16.57 -11.29
N ARG A 63 -5.03 -16.28 -11.46
CA ARG A 63 -4.00 -16.55 -10.46
C ARG A 63 -3.96 -15.43 -9.42
N LEU A 64 -3.99 -15.82 -8.15
CA LEU A 64 -3.76 -14.94 -7.00
C LEU A 64 -2.47 -15.39 -6.30
N HIS A 65 -1.45 -14.55 -6.39
CA HIS A 65 -0.20 -14.74 -5.65
C HIS A 65 -0.35 -14.25 -4.21
N TYR A 66 0.29 -14.92 -3.27
CA TYR A 66 0.27 -14.51 -1.86
C TYR A 66 1.55 -14.92 -1.13
N THR A 67 1.78 -14.28 0.00
CA THR A 67 2.79 -14.70 1.00
C THR A 67 2.08 -14.92 2.32
N THR A 68 2.42 -16.01 3.04
CA THR A 68 1.96 -16.25 4.41
C THR A 68 3.12 -16.34 5.38
N ILE A 69 2.92 -15.89 6.63
CA ILE A 69 3.89 -16.01 7.72
C ILE A 69 3.16 -16.56 8.96
N GLY A 70 3.80 -17.46 9.68
CA GLY A 70 3.17 -18.15 10.82
C GLY A 70 2.23 -19.27 10.40
N THR A 71 1.40 -19.75 11.33
CA THR A 71 0.49 -20.88 11.12
C THR A 71 -0.91 -20.56 11.66
N PRO A 72 -2.00 -21.03 10.97
CA PRO A 72 -3.35 -20.81 11.45
C PRO A 72 -3.62 -21.65 12.70
N GLN A 73 -4.22 -21.03 13.71
CA GLN A 73 -4.65 -21.68 14.95
C GLN A 73 -6.17 -21.73 14.98
N ARG A 74 -6.71 -22.92 15.25
CA ARG A 74 -8.16 -23.17 15.28
C ARG A 74 -8.62 -23.45 16.69
N ASP A 75 -9.81 -22.96 17.01
CA ASP A 75 -10.52 -23.34 18.22
C ASP A 75 -11.19 -24.72 18.09
N ALA A 76 -11.83 -25.18 19.17
CA ALA A 76 -12.53 -26.48 19.20
C ALA A 76 -13.69 -26.60 18.18
N ARG A 77 -14.18 -25.47 17.64
CA ARG A 77 -15.20 -25.40 16.59
C ARG A 77 -14.60 -25.34 15.19
N GLY A 78 -13.27 -25.40 15.05
CA GLY A 78 -12.56 -25.32 13.78
C GLY A 78 -12.45 -23.90 13.23
N ILE A 79 -12.76 -22.87 14.01
CA ILE A 79 -12.65 -21.47 13.59
C ILE A 79 -11.21 -20.99 13.76
N VAL A 80 -10.64 -20.39 12.72
CA VAL A 80 -9.31 -19.76 12.79
C VAL A 80 -9.40 -18.49 13.63
N ARG A 81 -8.51 -18.36 14.64
CA ARG A 81 -8.59 -17.27 15.62
C ARG A 81 -7.44 -16.23 15.52
N ASN A 82 -6.40 -16.55 14.80
CA ASN A 82 -5.20 -15.75 14.75
C ASN A 82 -4.83 -15.24 13.35
N ALA A 83 -5.69 -15.38 12.36
CA ALA A 83 -5.38 -14.93 11.01
C ALA A 83 -5.53 -13.40 10.89
N VAL A 84 -4.51 -12.79 10.30
CA VAL A 84 -4.47 -11.34 9.98
C VAL A 84 -4.18 -11.19 8.49
N MET A 85 -5.04 -10.50 7.77
CA MET A 85 -4.80 -10.16 6.36
C MET A 85 -4.38 -8.71 6.25
N ILE A 86 -3.28 -8.44 5.50
CA ILE A 86 -2.78 -7.08 5.27
C ILE A 86 -2.77 -6.80 3.78
N LEU A 87 -3.47 -5.73 3.38
CA LEU A 87 -3.76 -5.37 2.00
C LEU A 87 -2.94 -4.15 1.56
N HIS A 88 -2.23 -4.31 0.44
CA HIS A 88 -1.32 -3.29 -0.09
C HIS A 88 -2.04 -2.15 -0.84
N GLY A 89 -1.34 -1.02 -1.05
CA GLY A 89 -1.80 0.10 -1.85
C GLY A 89 -1.57 -0.10 -3.36
N THR A 90 -2.12 0.82 -4.17
CA THR A 90 -1.98 0.84 -5.63
C THR A 90 -0.51 0.76 -6.06
N GLY A 91 -0.18 -0.12 -6.99
CA GLY A 91 1.18 -0.36 -7.47
C GLY A 91 2.09 -1.10 -6.49
N GLY A 92 1.57 -1.55 -5.34
CA GLY A 92 2.29 -2.37 -4.37
C GLY A 92 2.05 -3.87 -4.55
N THR A 93 2.57 -4.64 -3.61
CA THR A 93 2.37 -6.10 -3.51
C THR A 93 2.28 -6.50 -2.04
N GLY A 94 1.85 -7.71 -1.74
CA GLY A 94 1.91 -8.24 -0.38
C GLY A 94 3.32 -8.22 0.20
N ARG A 95 4.33 -8.41 -0.63
CA ARG A 95 5.75 -8.37 -0.22
C ARG A 95 6.24 -6.97 0.18
N SER A 96 5.53 -5.91 -0.17
CA SER A 96 5.87 -4.54 0.27
C SER A 96 5.91 -4.43 1.81
N PHE A 97 5.16 -5.28 2.50
CA PHE A 97 5.13 -5.34 3.97
C PHE A 97 6.30 -6.13 4.60
N LEU A 98 7.17 -6.74 3.79
CA LEU A 98 8.32 -7.50 4.27
C LEU A 98 9.60 -6.65 4.42
N SER A 99 9.50 -5.34 4.36
CA SER A 99 10.62 -4.45 4.69
C SER A 99 10.95 -4.51 6.18
N THR A 100 12.22 -4.27 6.54
CA THR A 100 12.63 -4.21 7.96
C THR A 100 11.86 -3.12 8.71
N ALA A 101 11.57 -1.99 8.06
CA ALA A 101 10.83 -0.89 8.65
C ALA A 101 9.36 -1.25 8.97
N TYR A 102 8.78 -2.21 8.27
CA TYR A 102 7.40 -2.66 8.50
C TYR A 102 7.37 -4.00 9.26
N ALA A 103 7.92 -5.06 8.68
CA ALA A 103 7.90 -6.40 9.27
C ALA A 103 8.68 -6.48 10.58
N GLY A 104 9.82 -5.79 10.67
CA GLY A 104 10.61 -5.73 11.91
C GLY A 104 9.88 -5.06 13.07
N GLU A 105 8.99 -4.11 12.77
CA GLU A 105 8.20 -3.42 13.80
C GLU A 105 6.90 -4.15 14.16
N LEU A 106 6.37 -5.00 13.27
CA LEU A 106 5.08 -5.65 13.49
C LEU A 106 5.19 -7.17 13.69
N PHE A 107 6.03 -7.88 12.93
CA PHE A 107 6.00 -9.34 12.82
C PHE A 107 7.11 -10.03 13.63
N ALA A 108 8.12 -9.27 14.10
CA ALA A 108 9.21 -9.83 14.89
C ALA A 108 8.72 -10.37 16.25
N PRO A 109 9.48 -11.28 16.88
CA PRO A 109 9.14 -11.81 18.21
C PRO A 109 8.83 -10.71 19.23
N GLY A 110 7.70 -10.84 19.92
CA GLY A 110 7.24 -9.87 20.92
C GLY A 110 6.60 -8.59 20.34
N LYS A 111 6.54 -8.42 19.03
CA LYS A 111 5.86 -7.29 18.37
C LYS A 111 4.35 -7.52 18.27
N LEU A 112 3.62 -6.50 17.78
CA LEU A 112 2.15 -6.46 17.79
C LEU A 112 1.50 -7.61 17.04
N LEU A 113 2.04 -7.98 15.90
CA LEU A 113 1.58 -9.08 15.04
C LEU A 113 2.68 -10.16 14.96
N ASP A 114 3.25 -10.50 16.11
CA ASP A 114 4.29 -11.52 16.26
C ASP A 114 3.94 -12.78 15.46
N SER A 115 4.77 -13.12 14.47
CA SER A 115 4.56 -14.23 13.55
C SER A 115 4.56 -15.63 14.20
N ALA A 116 5.01 -15.73 15.45
CA ALA A 116 4.84 -16.96 16.26
C ALA A 116 3.41 -17.12 16.80
N LYS A 117 2.64 -16.04 16.86
CA LYS A 117 1.27 -16.00 17.42
C LYS A 117 0.21 -15.80 16.35
N TYR A 118 0.53 -15.06 15.29
CA TYR A 118 -0.42 -14.73 14.23
C TYR A 118 -0.10 -15.45 12.93
N PHE A 119 -1.15 -15.80 12.20
CA PHE A 119 -1.08 -16.24 10.81
C PHE A 119 -1.31 -15.03 9.90
N ILE A 120 -0.25 -14.50 9.33
CA ILE A 120 -0.27 -13.28 8.51
C ILE A 120 -0.42 -13.68 7.05
N VAL A 121 -1.42 -13.11 6.37
CA VAL A 121 -1.70 -13.34 4.95
C VAL A 121 -1.50 -12.02 4.20
N LEU A 122 -0.60 -12.03 3.23
CA LEU A 122 -0.21 -10.90 2.39
C LEU A 122 -0.51 -11.21 0.92
N PRO A 123 -1.75 -11.04 0.44
CA PRO A 123 -2.08 -11.31 -0.96
C PRO A 123 -1.57 -10.21 -1.88
N ASP A 124 -1.21 -10.56 -3.10
CA ASP A 124 -1.13 -9.63 -4.21
C ASP A 124 -2.54 -9.46 -4.80
N GLY A 125 -2.98 -8.22 -4.99
CA GLY A 125 -4.27 -7.94 -5.62
C GLY A 125 -4.27 -8.31 -7.11
N ILE A 126 -5.45 -8.52 -7.70
CA ILE A 126 -5.59 -8.64 -9.16
C ILE A 126 -4.92 -7.42 -9.80
N GLY A 127 -4.16 -7.62 -10.87
CA GLY A 127 -3.44 -6.55 -11.56
C GLY A 127 -2.11 -6.15 -10.88
N HIS A 128 -1.64 -6.87 -9.86
CA HIS A 128 -0.46 -6.52 -9.07
C HIS A 128 0.45 -7.73 -8.83
N GLY A 129 1.72 -7.46 -8.70
CA GLY A 129 2.73 -8.44 -8.28
C GLY A 129 2.74 -9.72 -9.10
N GLY A 130 2.64 -10.88 -8.41
CA GLY A 130 2.55 -12.20 -9.02
C GLY A 130 1.14 -12.64 -9.39
N SER A 131 0.09 -11.86 -9.05
CA SER A 131 -1.29 -12.15 -9.48
C SER A 131 -1.50 -11.83 -10.96
N SER A 132 -2.53 -12.44 -11.57
CA SER A 132 -2.90 -12.18 -12.96
C SER A 132 -3.09 -10.70 -13.22
N LYS A 133 -2.51 -10.19 -14.32
CA LYS A 133 -2.48 -8.77 -14.67
C LYS A 133 -2.40 -8.55 -16.19
N PRO A 134 -2.71 -7.36 -16.70
CA PRO A 134 -2.65 -7.04 -18.13
C PRO A 134 -1.34 -7.42 -18.82
N SER A 135 -0.20 -7.14 -18.17
CA SER A 135 1.14 -7.43 -18.72
C SER A 135 1.46 -8.93 -18.87
N ASP A 136 0.62 -9.83 -18.34
CA ASP A 136 0.77 -11.29 -18.52
C ASP A 136 0.35 -11.77 -19.91
N GLY A 137 0.07 -10.86 -20.86
CA GLY A 137 -0.16 -11.17 -22.30
C GLY A 137 -1.54 -10.78 -22.83
N LEU A 138 -2.52 -10.46 -21.97
CA LEU A 138 -3.82 -9.96 -22.42
C LEU A 138 -3.80 -8.45 -22.71
N HIS A 139 -2.85 -7.71 -22.18
CA HIS A 139 -2.68 -6.27 -22.35
C HIS A 139 -4.00 -5.52 -22.07
N ALA A 140 -4.44 -4.63 -22.98
CA ALA A 140 -5.70 -3.91 -22.83
C ALA A 140 -6.97 -4.77 -23.02
N ARG A 141 -6.83 -6.06 -23.32
CA ARG A 141 -7.93 -7.05 -23.37
C ARG A 141 -8.13 -7.79 -22.05
N PHE A 142 -7.32 -7.49 -21.02
CA PHE A 142 -7.54 -8.04 -19.69
C PHE A 142 -8.90 -7.58 -19.16
N PRO A 143 -9.69 -8.44 -18.48
CA PRO A 143 -11.00 -8.06 -17.95
C PRO A 143 -10.92 -6.84 -17.01
N LYS A 144 -11.90 -5.95 -17.11
CA LYS A 144 -12.00 -4.77 -16.26
C LYS A 144 -12.46 -5.15 -14.86
N TYR A 145 -11.52 -5.28 -13.95
CA TYR A 145 -11.80 -5.57 -12.54
C TYR A 145 -12.08 -4.32 -11.71
N THR A 146 -12.73 -4.51 -10.58
CA THR A 146 -13.06 -3.50 -9.57
C THR A 146 -12.52 -3.93 -8.20
N TYR A 147 -12.64 -3.07 -7.20
CA TYR A 147 -12.29 -3.43 -5.82
C TYR A 147 -13.18 -4.55 -5.26
N ASP A 148 -14.44 -4.61 -5.66
CA ASP A 148 -15.33 -5.72 -5.29
C ASP A 148 -14.85 -7.06 -5.86
N ASP A 149 -14.37 -7.08 -7.10
CA ASP A 149 -13.77 -8.27 -7.70
C ASP A 149 -12.52 -8.70 -6.94
N MET A 150 -11.67 -7.74 -6.56
CA MET A 150 -10.45 -8.01 -5.79
C MET A 150 -10.79 -8.57 -4.41
N VAL A 151 -11.78 -8.03 -3.72
CA VAL A 151 -12.25 -8.53 -2.41
C VAL A 151 -12.88 -9.91 -2.54
N THR A 152 -13.67 -10.16 -3.58
CA THR A 152 -14.23 -11.50 -3.87
C THR A 152 -13.13 -12.52 -4.07
N ALA A 153 -12.10 -12.18 -4.85
CA ALA A 153 -10.96 -13.07 -5.10
C ALA A 153 -10.14 -13.33 -3.81
N GLN A 154 -9.92 -12.30 -2.98
CA GLN A 154 -9.25 -12.43 -1.68
C GLN A 154 -10.07 -13.34 -0.73
N HIS A 155 -11.39 -13.21 -0.72
CA HIS A 155 -12.26 -14.07 0.10
C HIS A 155 -12.16 -15.55 -0.35
N ARG A 156 -12.16 -15.82 -1.64
CA ARG A 156 -11.96 -17.15 -2.20
C ARG A 156 -10.58 -17.73 -1.85
N LEU A 157 -9.50 -16.91 -1.94
CA LEU A 157 -8.16 -17.30 -1.51
C LEU A 157 -8.17 -17.77 -0.04
N LEU A 158 -8.81 -17.02 0.85
CA LEU A 158 -8.88 -17.38 2.27
C LEU A 158 -9.69 -18.67 2.48
N THR A 159 -10.89 -18.75 1.94
CA THR A 159 -11.85 -19.82 2.25
C THR A 159 -11.58 -21.10 1.48
N GLU A 160 -11.32 -21.01 0.17
CA GLU A 160 -11.18 -22.15 -0.70
C GLU A 160 -9.77 -22.74 -0.69
N HIS A 161 -8.71 -21.89 -0.55
CA HIS A 161 -7.33 -22.34 -0.63
C HIS A 161 -6.66 -22.44 0.75
N LEU A 162 -6.60 -21.32 1.49
CA LEU A 162 -5.94 -21.29 2.81
C LEU A 162 -6.80 -21.89 3.94
N LYS A 163 -8.06 -22.20 3.66
CA LYS A 163 -9.02 -22.73 4.63
C LYS A 163 -9.20 -21.84 5.86
N VAL A 164 -9.02 -20.53 5.69
CA VAL A 164 -9.28 -19.51 6.71
C VAL A 164 -10.75 -19.11 6.63
N ASN A 165 -11.49 -19.37 7.68
CA ASN A 165 -12.93 -19.12 7.78
C ASN A 165 -13.28 -17.94 8.68
N HIS A 166 -12.27 -17.27 9.28
CA HIS A 166 -12.44 -16.06 10.07
C HIS A 166 -11.08 -15.33 10.20
N LEU A 167 -11.13 -14.01 10.28
CA LEU A 167 -9.97 -13.15 10.47
C LEU A 167 -10.02 -12.42 11.82
N ARG A 168 -8.92 -12.45 12.55
CA ARG A 168 -8.73 -11.60 13.73
C ARG A 168 -8.70 -10.12 13.34
N LEU A 169 -8.06 -9.81 12.20
CA LEU A 169 -7.90 -8.44 11.72
C LEU A 169 -7.79 -8.41 10.19
N ILE A 170 -8.47 -7.45 9.57
CA ILE A 170 -8.13 -6.97 8.23
C ILE A 170 -7.47 -5.62 8.39
N MET A 171 -6.25 -5.48 7.91
CA MET A 171 -5.50 -4.23 7.87
C MET A 171 -5.23 -3.87 6.42
N GLY A 172 -5.35 -2.61 6.07
CA GLY A 172 -5.12 -2.19 4.69
C GLY A 172 -4.61 -0.76 4.59
N THR A 173 -3.77 -0.52 3.60
CA THR A 173 -3.15 0.78 3.36
C THR A 173 -3.56 1.33 1.99
N SER A 174 -4.00 2.60 1.90
CA SER A 174 -4.39 3.24 0.63
C SER A 174 -5.46 2.41 -0.12
N MET A 175 -5.17 1.82 -1.28
CA MET A 175 -6.07 0.89 -1.97
C MET A 175 -6.52 -0.25 -1.04
N GLY A 176 -5.62 -0.86 -0.29
CA GLY A 176 -5.96 -1.90 0.68
C GLY A 176 -6.86 -1.41 1.81
N CYS A 177 -6.77 -0.14 2.19
CA CYS A 177 -7.72 0.52 3.10
C CYS A 177 -9.12 0.53 2.48
N MET A 178 -9.24 0.89 1.19
CA MET A 178 -10.51 0.89 0.46
C MET A 178 -11.10 -0.53 0.38
N HIS A 179 -10.24 -1.55 0.13
CA HIS A 179 -10.66 -2.95 0.21
C HIS A 179 -11.17 -3.31 1.61
N GLY A 180 -10.53 -2.82 2.68
CA GLY A 180 -10.98 -3.04 4.06
C GLY A 180 -12.44 -2.61 4.28
N TRP A 181 -12.83 -1.44 3.75
CA TRP A 181 -14.21 -0.98 3.80
C TRP A 181 -15.17 -1.86 2.98
N VAL A 182 -14.75 -2.30 1.78
CA VAL A 182 -15.54 -3.24 0.96
C VAL A 182 -15.69 -4.58 1.68
N TRP A 183 -14.62 -5.11 2.30
CA TRP A 183 -14.68 -6.31 3.14
C TRP A 183 -15.68 -6.15 4.28
N GLY A 184 -15.63 -5.03 4.98
CA GLY A 184 -16.46 -4.78 6.15
C GLY A 184 -17.97 -4.82 5.85
N HIS A 185 -18.42 -4.28 4.71
CA HIS A 185 -19.83 -4.31 4.36
C HIS A 185 -20.25 -5.56 3.58
N THR A 186 -19.32 -6.23 2.88
CA THR A 186 -19.64 -7.43 2.07
C THR A 186 -19.65 -8.69 2.93
N TYR A 187 -18.71 -8.80 3.88
CA TYR A 187 -18.53 -9.95 4.74
C TYR A 187 -18.47 -9.55 6.24
N PRO A 188 -19.51 -8.89 6.79
CA PRO A 188 -19.44 -8.22 8.10
C PRO A 188 -19.10 -9.15 9.27
N GLU A 189 -19.42 -10.46 9.16
CA GLU A 189 -19.17 -11.46 10.21
C GLU A 189 -17.82 -12.17 10.06
N PHE A 190 -17.04 -11.86 9.01
CA PHE A 190 -15.82 -12.60 8.69
C PHE A 190 -14.59 -12.11 9.47
N MET A 191 -14.68 -10.99 10.21
CA MET A 191 -13.56 -10.43 10.94
C MET A 191 -13.95 -9.90 12.32
N ASP A 192 -12.98 -9.92 13.26
CA ASP A 192 -13.14 -9.29 14.57
C ASP A 192 -12.89 -7.78 14.53
N GLY A 193 -12.05 -7.29 13.63
CA GLY A 193 -11.74 -5.86 13.50
C GLY A 193 -11.18 -5.46 12.14
N LEU A 194 -11.32 -4.16 11.84
CA LEU A 194 -10.80 -3.50 10.66
C LEU A 194 -9.78 -2.44 11.05
N ALA A 195 -8.66 -2.34 10.31
CA ALA A 195 -7.66 -1.29 10.47
C ALA A 195 -7.35 -0.63 9.11
N PRO A 196 -8.27 0.20 8.58
CA PRO A 196 -8.12 0.91 7.33
C PRO A 196 -7.28 2.18 7.52
N TYR A 197 -6.17 2.30 6.78
CA TYR A 197 -5.23 3.43 6.87
C TYR A 197 -5.09 4.17 5.55
N ALA A 198 -5.18 5.50 5.59
CA ALA A 198 -4.94 6.41 4.47
C ALA A 198 -5.91 6.25 3.28
N CYS A 199 -7.20 6.21 3.54
CA CYS A 199 -8.27 6.35 2.55
C CYS A 199 -9.53 6.91 3.22
N VAL A 200 -10.59 7.14 2.46
CA VAL A 200 -11.92 7.47 3.00
C VAL A 200 -12.95 6.46 2.49
N PRO A 201 -13.99 6.11 3.30
CA PRO A 201 -15.04 5.19 2.88
C PRO A 201 -16.13 5.91 2.08
N ALA A 202 -15.74 6.53 0.97
CA ALA A 202 -16.61 7.30 0.09
C ALA A 202 -16.10 7.30 -1.33
N GLN A 203 -16.98 7.69 -2.24
CA GLN A 203 -16.63 7.86 -3.65
C GLN A 203 -15.34 8.69 -3.81
N ILE A 204 -14.44 8.23 -4.69
CA ILE A 204 -13.25 8.99 -5.05
C ILE A 204 -13.67 10.15 -5.95
N ALA A 205 -13.60 11.36 -5.42
CA ALA A 205 -14.01 12.60 -6.09
C ALA A 205 -12.93 13.69 -5.99
N GLY A 206 -13.25 14.89 -6.48
CA GLY A 206 -12.39 16.07 -6.38
C GLY A 206 -10.98 15.83 -6.94
N ARG A 207 -9.97 16.43 -6.28
CA ARG A 207 -8.56 16.38 -6.74
C ARG A 207 -8.04 14.96 -6.92
N ASN A 208 -8.39 14.03 -6.03
CA ASN A 208 -7.96 12.63 -6.13
C ASN A 208 -8.45 12.00 -7.45
N ARG A 209 -9.74 12.18 -7.79
CA ARG A 209 -10.27 11.67 -9.07
C ARG A 209 -9.68 12.38 -10.27
N MET A 210 -9.52 13.70 -10.22
CA MET A 210 -8.92 14.48 -11.30
C MET A 210 -7.51 13.99 -11.63
N ILE A 211 -6.65 13.78 -10.62
CA ILE A 211 -5.28 13.29 -10.83
C ILE A 211 -5.29 11.88 -11.41
N ARG A 212 -6.17 10.99 -10.96
CA ARG A 212 -6.33 9.64 -11.54
C ARG A 212 -6.71 9.71 -13.01
N THR A 213 -7.69 10.54 -13.35
CA THR A 213 -8.11 10.74 -14.75
C THR A 213 -6.96 11.27 -15.60
N MET A 214 -6.28 12.34 -15.15
CA MET A 214 -5.12 12.91 -15.84
C MET A 214 -4.01 11.89 -16.06
N ALA A 215 -3.69 11.07 -15.05
CA ALA A 215 -2.65 10.05 -15.15
C ALA A 215 -3.01 8.95 -16.16
N MET A 216 -4.27 8.51 -16.17
CA MET A 216 -4.75 7.54 -17.16
C MET A 216 -4.79 8.12 -18.57
N ASP A 217 -5.24 9.37 -18.71
CA ASP A 217 -5.33 10.04 -20.01
C ASP A 217 -3.95 10.36 -20.59
N ALA A 218 -2.96 10.65 -19.76
CA ALA A 218 -1.58 10.82 -20.20
C ALA A 218 -1.04 9.57 -20.93
N ILE A 219 -1.41 8.37 -20.48
CA ILE A 219 -1.05 7.13 -21.14
C ILE A 219 -1.93 6.88 -22.37
N ARG A 220 -3.26 7.03 -22.24
CA ARG A 220 -4.21 6.72 -23.32
C ARG A 220 -4.08 7.63 -24.52
N SER A 221 -3.70 8.89 -24.31
CA SER A 221 -3.48 9.87 -25.38
C SER A 221 -2.11 9.77 -26.05
N ASP A 222 -1.18 8.99 -25.48
CA ASP A 222 0.14 8.77 -26.06
C ASP A 222 0.05 7.85 -27.29
N PRO A 223 0.41 8.31 -28.50
CA PRO A 223 0.41 7.47 -29.71
C PRO A 223 1.29 6.21 -29.57
N ALA A 224 2.35 6.26 -28.74
CA ALA A 224 3.22 5.11 -28.51
C ALA A 224 2.55 3.99 -27.71
N TRP A 225 1.47 4.27 -26.97
CA TRP A 225 0.69 3.26 -26.23
C TRP A 225 -0.04 2.28 -27.15
N LYS A 226 -0.44 2.71 -28.36
CA LYS A 226 -1.07 1.87 -29.40
C LYS A 226 -2.26 1.04 -28.89
N GLY A 227 -3.12 1.62 -28.05
CA GLY A 227 -4.27 0.90 -27.49
C GLY A 227 -3.88 -0.26 -26.57
N GLY A 228 -2.67 -0.25 -26.01
CA GLY A 228 -2.13 -1.29 -25.12
C GLY A 228 -1.15 -2.26 -25.78
N GLU A 229 -0.98 -2.20 -27.08
CA GLU A 229 -0.09 -3.11 -27.85
C GLU A 229 1.27 -2.43 -28.18
N TYR A 230 1.86 -1.76 -27.20
CA TYR A 230 3.16 -1.12 -27.34
C TYR A 230 4.33 -2.12 -27.23
N THR A 231 5.44 -1.80 -27.88
CA THR A 231 6.69 -2.60 -27.84
C THR A 231 7.80 -1.94 -27.02
N SER A 232 7.61 -0.66 -26.70
CA SER A 232 8.49 0.10 -25.81
C SER A 232 7.63 0.96 -24.90
N THR A 233 8.08 1.14 -23.66
CA THR A 233 7.33 1.88 -22.62
C THR A 233 6.91 3.26 -23.14
N PRO A 234 5.59 3.57 -23.18
CA PRO A 234 5.10 4.82 -23.72
C PRO A 234 5.50 6.00 -22.83
N PRO A 235 5.97 7.13 -23.41
CA PRO A 235 6.30 8.36 -22.65
C PRO A 235 5.18 8.86 -21.74
N GLY A 236 3.91 8.64 -22.11
CA GLY A 236 2.74 8.99 -21.30
C GLY A 236 2.75 8.38 -19.89
N LEU A 237 3.36 7.21 -19.72
CA LEU A 237 3.57 6.61 -18.40
C LEU A 237 4.45 7.48 -17.52
N ARG A 238 5.47 8.17 -18.08
CA ARG A 238 6.32 9.09 -17.33
C ARG A 238 5.52 10.25 -16.75
N ALA A 239 4.63 10.84 -17.55
CA ALA A 239 3.73 11.91 -17.09
C ALA A 239 2.77 11.40 -15.99
N ALA A 240 2.22 10.21 -16.13
CA ALA A 240 1.39 9.57 -15.12
C ALA A 240 2.14 9.37 -13.79
N GLN A 241 3.40 8.93 -13.85
CA GLN A 241 4.26 8.78 -12.66
C GLN A 241 4.60 10.12 -11.99
N MET A 242 4.75 11.21 -12.75
CA MET A 242 4.91 12.56 -12.19
C MET A 242 3.70 12.98 -11.36
N MET A 243 2.49 12.75 -11.89
CA MET A 243 1.24 13.08 -11.19
C MET A 243 1.11 12.26 -9.90
N LEU A 244 1.43 10.96 -9.95
CA LEU A 244 1.40 10.08 -8.78
C LEU A 244 2.42 10.53 -7.72
N TYR A 245 3.62 10.94 -8.13
CA TYR A 245 4.64 11.45 -7.23
C TYR A 245 4.14 12.67 -6.43
N ILE A 246 3.61 13.68 -7.13
CA ILE A 246 3.08 14.89 -6.49
C ILE A 246 1.88 14.55 -5.59
N MET A 247 0.96 13.70 -6.05
CA MET A 247 -0.23 13.32 -5.29
C MET A 247 0.13 12.64 -3.96
N SER A 248 1.15 11.77 -3.96
CA SER A 248 1.51 10.95 -2.79
C SER A 248 2.61 11.55 -1.91
N SER A 249 3.22 12.68 -2.32
CA SER A 249 4.30 13.34 -1.58
C SER A 249 3.78 14.29 -0.49
N ALA A 250 4.67 14.65 0.45
CA ALA A 250 4.42 15.67 1.47
C ALA A 250 5.45 16.81 1.34
N PRO A 251 5.03 18.09 1.28
CA PRO A 251 5.92 19.21 1.05
C PRO A 251 7.09 19.31 2.05
N LEU A 252 6.83 19.09 3.34
CA LEU A 252 7.87 19.14 4.38
C LEU A 252 8.94 18.07 4.19
N VAL A 253 8.52 16.85 3.83
CA VAL A 253 9.42 15.74 3.54
C VAL A 253 10.26 16.05 2.31
N GLN A 254 9.63 16.57 1.25
CA GLN A 254 10.32 16.92 0.01
C GLN A 254 11.35 18.03 0.24
N GLN A 255 11.00 19.07 1.00
CA GLN A 255 11.93 20.15 1.32
C GLN A 255 13.15 19.67 2.11
N THR A 256 12.94 18.71 3.04
CA THR A 256 14.04 18.12 3.82
C THR A 256 14.94 17.23 2.95
N GLN A 257 14.37 16.44 2.05
CA GLN A 257 15.12 15.51 1.20
C GLN A 257 15.82 16.21 0.02
N ALA A 258 15.26 17.31 -0.44
CA ALA A 258 15.70 18.03 -1.63
C ALA A 258 15.75 19.55 -1.37
N PRO A 259 16.62 20.02 -0.45
CA PRO A 259 16.62 21.42 -0.01
C PRO A 259 17.23 22.41 -1.04
N THR A 260 17.83 21.91 -2.12
CA THR A 260 18.38 22.74 -3.21
C THR A 260 17.74 22.38 -4.55
N ARG A 261 17.77 23.30 -5.50
CA ARG A 261 17.28 23.09 -6.86
C ARG A 261 17.88 21.84 -7.50
N ASP A 262 19.20 21.72 -7.51
CA ASP A 262 19.89 20.59 -8.16
C ASP A 262 19.56 19.26 -7.49
N LYS A 263 19.38 19.26 -6.16
CA LYS A 263 18.96 18.07 -5.43
C LYS A 263 17.52 17.69 -5.76
N ALA A 264 16.61 18.66 -5.87
CA ALA A 264 15.22 18.42 -6.25
C ALA A 264 15.13 17.82 -7.67
N ASP A 265 15.87 18.38 -8.62
CA ASP A 265 15.98 17.85 -9.98
C ASP A 265 16.52 16.42 -10.01
N SER A 266 17.57 16.16 -9.22
CA SER A 266 18.17 14.81 -9.13
C SER A 266 17.21 13.79 -8.55
N VAL A 267 16.50 14.14 -7.46
CA VAL A 267 15.54 13.24 -6.78
C VAL A 267 14.40 12.85 -7.72
N ILE A 268 13.79 13.83 -8.41
CA ILE A 268 12.66 13.50 -9.30
C ILE A 268 13.10 12.70 -10.53
N ARG A 269 14.28 12.99 -11.11
CA ARG A 269 14.80 12.20 -12.23
C ARG A 269 15.05 10.76 -11.82
N ALA A 270 15.75 10.53 -10.71
CA ALA A 270 16.03 9.18 -10.19
C ALA A 270 14.74 8.38 -9.89
N TYR A 271 13.73 9.03 -9.29
CA TYR A 271 12.43 8.41 -9.06
C TYR A 271 11.79 7.97 -10.38
N LEU A 272 11.72 8.87 -11.36
CA LEU A 272 11.06 8.59 -12.64
C LEU A 272 11.80 7.48 -13.42
N ASP A 273 13.12 7.49 -13.44
CA ASP A 273 13.91 6.48 -14.14
C ASP A 273 13.69 5.09 -13.52
N ALA A 274 13.68 5.00 -12.19
CA ALA A 274 13.38 3.76 -11.49
C ALA A 274 11.94 3.25 -11.79
N ARG A 275 10.96 4.15 -11.83
CA ARG A 275 9.57 3.80 -12.13
C ARG A 275 9.37 3.37 -13.57
N MET A 276 9.97 4.07 -14.52
CA MET A 276 9.90 3.71 -15.93
C MET A 276 10.52 2.35 -16.25
N ALA A 277 11.54 1.94 -15.48
CA ALA A 277 12.18 0.64 -15.64
C ALA A 277 11.34 -0.55 -15.10
N THR A 278 10.36 -0.30 -14.23
CA THR A 278 9.67 -1.37 -13.48
C THR A 278 8.15 -1.37 -13.62
N THR A 279 7.56 -0.35 -14.24
CA THR A 279 6.11 -0.22 -14.35
C THR A 279 5.65 -0.51 -15.78
N ASP A 280 4.68 -1.39 -15.93
CA ASP A 280 3.95 -1.59 -17.17
C ASP A 280 2.80 -0.58 -17.28
N ALA A 281 2.58 -0.01 -18.47
CA ALA A 281 1.59 1.04 -18.66
C ALA A 281 0.15 0.51 -18.61
N ASN A 282 -0.09 -0.71 -19.07
CA ASN A 282 -1.41 -1.33 -18.98
C ASN A 282 -1.74 -1.72 -17.54
N ASP A 283 -0.78 -2.30 -16.80
CA ASP A 283 -0.95 -2.59 -15.38
C ASP A 283 -1.29 -1.31 -14.61
N PHE A 284 -0.55 -0.22 -14.86
CA PHE A 284 -0.84 1.08 -14.24
C PHE A 284 -2.25 1.57 -14.51
N LEU A 285 -2.69 1.54 -15.78
CA LEU A 285 -4.04 1.95 -16.17
C LEU A 285 -5.11 1.16 -15.42
N TYR A 286 -4.99 -0.15 -15.39
CA TYR A 286 -5.95 -1.04 -14.75
C TYR A 286 -5.98 -0.86 -13.23
N GLN A 287 -4.82 -0.69 -12.59
CA GLN A 287 -4.70 -0.44 -11.16
C GLN A 287 -5.43 0.85 -10.73
N PHE A 288 -5.34 1.90 -11.54
CA PHE A 288 -6.04 3.17 -11.28
C PHE A 288 -7.52 3.10 -11.64
N ASP A 289 -7.88 2.43 -12.73
CA ASP A 289 -9.27 2.27 -13.18
C ASP A 289 -10.08 1.35 -12.25
N ALA A 290 -9.45 0.40 -11.57
CA ALA A 290 -10.11 -0.52 -10.63
C ALA A 290 -10.95 0.19 -9.54
N SER A 291 -10.65 1.45 -9.27
CA SER A 291 -11.37 2.30 -8.31
C SER A 291 -12.52 3.11 -8.91
N ARG A 292 -12.89 2.91 -10.17
CA ARG A 292 -13.83 3.76 -10.91
C ARG A 292 -15.22 3.85 -10.28
N ASP A 293 -15.66 2.78 -9.64
CA ASP A 293 -16.98 2.62 -9.02
C ASP A 293 -16.90 2.46 -7.49
N TYR A 294 -15.73 2.68 -6.88
CA TYR A 294 -15.58 2.60 -5.44
C TYR A 294 -16.43 3.65 -4.72
N ASP A 295 -17.44 3.19 -4.01
CA ASP A 295 -18.25 3.99 -3.07
C ASP A 295 -18.89 3.09 -2.01
N PRO A 296 -18.24 2.83 -0.87
CA PRO A 296 -18.85 2.05 0.21
C PRO A 296 -19.86 2.85 1.04
N SER A 297 -19.97 4.17 0.86
CA SER A 297 -20.73 5.05 1.74
C SER A 297 -22.20 4.66 1.92
N PRO A 298 -22.93 4.12 0.91
CA PRO A 298 -24.30 3.66 1.11
C PRO A 298 -24.45 2.42 2.00
N ASN A 299 -23.32 1.69 2.20
CA ASN A 299 -23.31 0.39 2.90
C ASN A 299 -22.60 0.42 4.26
N LEU A 300 -22.20 1.59 4.77
CA LEU A 300 -21.44 1.73 6.03
C LEU A 300 -22.16 1.16 7.23
N SER A 301 -23.50 1.25 7.26
CA SER A 301 -24.34 0.67 8.34
C SER A 301 -24.26 -0.86 8.44
N ARG A 302 -23.80 -1.52 7.39
CA ARG A 302 -23.59 -3.00 7.38
C ARG A 302 -22.26 -3.41 8.05
N ILE A 303 -21.35 -2.47 8.31
CA ILE A 303 -20.08 -2.75 8.95
C ILE A 303 -20.32 -2.91 10.45
N THR A 304 -20.30 -4.15 10.93
CA THR A 304 -20.51 -4.49 12.34
C THR A 304 -19.22 -4.61 13.14
N ALA A 305 -18.10 -4.87 12.48
CA ALA A 305 -16.78 -4.97 13.12
C ALA A 305 -16.30 -3.61 13.63
N PRO A 306 -15.68 -3.53 14.82
CA PRO A 306 -14.94 -2.35 15.23
C PRO A 306 -13.89 -1.96 14.19
N ALA A 307 -13.64 -0.66 14.02
CA ALA A 307 -12.63 -0.17 13.09
C ALA A 307 -11.69 0.85 13.74
N LEU A 308 -10.40 0.70 13.47
CA LEU A 308 -9.37 1.71 13.74
C LEU A 308 -9.02 2.40 12.42
N PHE A 309 -9.60 3.54 12.18
CA PHE A 309 -9.39 4.33 10.98
C PHE A 309 -8.30 5.38 11.23
N ILE A 310 -7.20 5.33 10.47
CA ILE A 310 -6.06 6.25 10.65
C ILE A 310 -5.77 7.01 9.36
N ASN A 311 -5.57 8.33 9.49
CA ASN A 311 -4.98 9.15 8.44
C ASN A 311 -3.89 10.08 9.03
N SER A 312 -3.03 10.65 8.17
CA SER A 312 -2.00 11.62 8.56
C SER A 312 -2.43 13.03 8.18
N ALA A 313 -2.13 14.01 9.04
CA ALA A 313 -2.50 15.41 8.81
C ALA A 313 -1.75 16.05 7.61
N ASP A 314 -0.68 15.43 7.13
CA ASP A 314 0.05 15.82 5.93
C ASP A 314 -0.30 14.97 4.68
N ASP A 315 -1.34 14.13 4.74
CA ASP A 315 -1.77 13.31 3.59
C ASP A 315 -2.44 14.18 2.50
N GLN A 316 -1.79 14.28 1.35
CA GLN A 316 -2.28 15.04 0.21
C GLN A 316 -3.20 14.24 -0.74
N VAL A 317 -3.33 12.92 -0.54
CA VAL A 317 -4.29 12.06 -1.25
C VAL A 317 -5.67 12.14 -0.60
N ASN A 318 -5.70 12.13 0.73
CA ASN A 318 -6.90 12.26 1.55
C ASN A 318 -6.72 13.43 2.53
N PRO A 319 -6.70 14.67 2.03
CA PRO A 319 -6.37 15.83 2.85
C PRO A 319 -7.43 16.04 3.94
N PRO A 320 -7.00 16.23 5.21
CA PRO A 320 -7.92 16.30 6.35
C PRO A 320 -8.86 17.51 6.32
N GLU A 321 -8.46 18.59 5.67
CA GLU A 321 -9.28 19.79 5.52
C GLU A 321 -10.62 19.57 4.79
N LEU A 322 -10.78 18.42 4.12
CA LEU A 322 -12.08 18.03 3.54
C LEU A 322 -13.08 17.54 4.59
N GLY A 323 -12.66 17.25 5.82
CA GLY A 323 -13.51 16.74 6.90
C GLY A 323 -14.21 15.41 6.59
N MET A 324 -13.77 14.71 5.54
CA MET A 324 -14.45 13.49 5.07
C MET A 324 -14.25 12.33 6.03
N ALA A 325 -13.04 12.16 6.56
CA ALA A 325 -12.72 11.05 7.45
C ALA A 325 -13.55 11.11 8.74
N GLU A 326 -13.63 12.27 9.38
CA GLU A 326 -14.44 12.52 10.58
C GLU A 326 -15.92 12.29 10.30
N ARG A 327 -16.41 12.85 9.19
CA ARG A 327 -17.82 12.72 8.81
C ARG A 327 -18.24 11.27 8.64
N TYR A 328 -17.48 10.48 7.91
CA TYR A 328 -17.82 9.08 7.67
C TYR A 328 -17.55 8.18 8.88
N ALA A 329 -16.52 8.46 9.68
CA ALA A 329 -16.30 7.76 10.95
C ALA A 329 -17.49 7.95 11.92
N ALA A 330 -18.06 9.16 11.97
CA ALA A 330 -19.23 9.45 12.80
C ALA A 330 -20.49 8.65 12.40
N MET A 331 -20.56 8.16 11.15
CA MET A 331 -21.66 7.30 10.68
C MET A 331 -21.51 5.84 11.14
N MET A 332 -20.37 5.47 11.70
CA MET A 332 -20.03 4.10 12.13
C MET A 332 -19.68 4.09 13.62
N PRO A 333 -20.63 3.83 14.52
CA PRO A 333 -20.46 4.01 15.99
C PRO A 333 -19.31 3.19 16.61
N ARG A 334 -18.87 2.13 15.94
CA ARG A 334 -17.76 1.27 16.38
C ARG A 334 -16.41 1.63 15.72
N THR A 335 -16.33 2.78 15.03
CA THR A 335 -15.13 3.26 14.36
C THR A 335 -14.47 4.34 15.21
N LYS A 336 -13.18 4.14 15.52
CA LYS A 336 -12.32 5.16 16.11
C LYS A 336 -11.46 5.76 15.00
N PHE A 337 -11.68 7.04 14.68
CA PHE A 337 -10.81 7.78 13.77
C PHE A 337 -9.67 8.44 14.53
N ILE A 338 -8.46 8.35 13.97
CA ILE A 338 -7.24 8.99 14.47
C ILE A 338 -6.62 9.80 13.32
N LEU A 339 -6.52 11.10 13.49
CA LEU A 339 -5.71 11.97 12.65
C LEU A 339 -4.33 12.12 13.31
N LEU A 340 -3.31 11.53 12.70
CA LEU A 340 -1.92 11.62 13.18
C LEU A 340 -1.41 13.04 12.94
N PRO A 341 -0.86 13.72 13.96
CA PRO A 341 -0.27 15.05 13.79
C PRO A 341 0.97 14.99 12.89
N ILE A 342 1.30 16.10 12.25
CA ILE A 342 2.53 16.24 11.47
C ILE A 342 3.73 16.19 12.42
N THR A 343 4.66 15.29 12.15
CA THR A 343 5.91 15.14 12.90
C THR A 343 7.07 14.91 11.91
N PRO A 344 8.34 14.94 12.36
CA PRO A 344 9.47 14.57 11.50
C PRO A 344 9.41 13.14 10.94
N GLU A 345 8.63 12.26 11.57
CA GLU A 345 8.46 10.86 11.17
C GLU A 345 7.30 10.65 10.18
N THR A 346 6.37 11.60 10.07
CA THR A 346 5.27 11.52 9.09
C THR A 346 5.77 11.79 7.67
N ARG A 347 5.10 11.21 6.68
CA ARG A 347 5.52 11.18 5.27
C ARG A 347 4.35 11.40 4.33
N GLY A 348 3.41 12.24 4.72
CA GLY A 348 2.18 12.41 3.94
C GLY A 348 1.40 11.11 3.80
N HIS A 349 0.96 10.81 2.60
CA HIS A 349 0.27 9.55 2.31
C HIS A 349 1.07 8.32 2.72
N GLY A 350 2.40 8.37 2.59
CA GLY A 350 3.31 7.27 2.96
C GLY A 350 3.39 6.95 4.46
N THR A 351 2.81 7.77 5.34
CA THR A 351 2.79 7.53 6.79
C THR A 351 2.12 6.19 7.16
N HIS A 352 1.17 5.72 6.36
CA HIS A 352 0.54 4.41 6.55
C HIS A 352 1.55 3.23 6.53
N SER A 353 2.72 3.40 5.91
CA SER A 353 3.80 2.40 5.86
C SER A 353 4.83 2.54 6.97
N ALA A 354 4.57 3.39 7.98
CA ALA A 354 5.47 3.67 9.10
C ALA A 354 4.88 3.19 10.45
N PRO A 355 4.95 1.87 10.78
CA PRO A 355 4.35 1.32 11.99
C PRO A 355 4.79 1.99 13.29
N LYS A 356 5.98 2.58 13.33
CA LYS A 356 6.47 3.34 14.48
C LYS A 356 5.58 4.53 14.84
N VAL A 357 4.91 5.12 13.85
CA VAL A 357 4.08 6.32 14.05
C VAL A 357 2.69 5.97 14.61
N TRP A 358 2.13 4.85 14.19
CA TRP A 358 0.74 4.48 14.52
C TRP A 358 0.62 3.18 15.34
N GLY A 359 1.70 2.48 15.61
CA GLY A 359 1.67 1.16 16.23
C GLY A 359 0.99 1.13 17.60
N GLU A 360 1.12 2.17 18.42
CA GLU A 360 0.47 2.22 19.74
C GLU A 360 -1.07 2.31 19.63
N TYR A 361 -1.60 2.97 18.60
CA TYR A 361 -3.05 2.97 18.35
C TYR A 361 -3.53 1.58 17.95
N LEU A 362 -2.76 0.87 17.12
CA LEU A 362 -3.05 -0.52 16.77
C LEU A 362 -2.97 -1.45 18.00
N ARG A 363 -2.00 -1.26 18.88
CA ARG A 363 -1.88 -2.00 20.14
C ARG A 363 -3.13 -1.86 20.98
N ALA A 364 -3.56 -0.64 21.24
CA ALA A 364 -4.76 -0.35 22.03
C ALA A 364 -6.01 -0.96 21.37
N PHE A 365 -6.11 -0.89 20.04
CA PHE A 365 -7.21 -1.46 19.28
C PHE A 365 -7.27 -2.99 19.39
N LEU A 366 -6.15 -3.68 19.14
CA LEU A 366 -6.08 -5.15 19.24
C LEU A 366 -6.41 -5.67 20.63
N THR A 367 -6.01 -4.92 21.69
CA THR A 367 -6.34 -5.25 23.08
C THR A 367 -7.84 -5.11 23.37
N ALA A 368 -8.51 -4.14 22.72
CA ALA A 368 -9.94 -3.89 22.91
C ALA A 368 -10.83 -4.81 22.06
N LEU A 369 -10.29 -5.50 21.05
CA LEU A 369 -11.08 -6.43 20.23
C LEU A 369 -11.55 -7.62 21.08
N PRO A 370 -12.79 -8.12 20.85
CA PRO A 370 -13.32 -9.26 21.54
C PRO A 370 -12.38 -10.47 21.48
N GLN A 371 -12.12 -11.10 22.62
CA GLN A 371 -11.48 -12.41 22.68
C GLN A 371 -12.57 -13.47 22.45
N ARG A 372 -12.61 -14.05 21.25
CA ARG A 372 -13.60 -15.06 20.87
C ARG A 372 -13.01 -16.46 20.89
#